data_84b3fb11857d24a6a5b024b163e4e023
#
_entry.id   84b3fb11857d24a6a5b024b163e4e023
#
_cell.length_a   1.000
_cell.length_b   1.000
_cell.length_c   1.000
_cell.angle_alpha   90.00
_cell.angle_beta   90.00
_cell.angle_gamma   90.00
#
_symmetry.space_group_name_H-M   'P 1'
#
loop_
_entity.id
_entity.type
_entity.pdbx_description
1 polymer ?
#
loop_
_entity_poly.entity_id
_entity_poly.type
_entity_poly.pdbx_seq_one_letter_code
_entity_poly.pdbx_strand_id
1 'polypeptide(L)'
;MFPRFSALRRPAGAAAAAREAASLSRENAGQENTDGPADDGLGAGFGDADATAEFRELAESAGAMVVGAIEQRRARPDPATLLGSGKVEEIAAAALSADATILLIDHDLSPTQLRNLEDALPVPVVDRTQLILDIFARRAQTREGQLQVELAQLEYMLPRLTGRGRAMSQLGGGIGTRGPGETQLETDRRRIGRRLVILRRELARVQRVRAQQRSRRESLPVPTVALVGYTNAGKSTLFNTLTGADVLASSRMFATLDPKLRSVQLPSRRKVLLSDTVGFIRNLPHTLVTSFRATLEEVQRAEILLHVSDAADPLRAEHKAEVEKVLGELDALGTPRIEVRNKVDLLPEREREMLVLDTLTRDGGIDVSAFTGEGMEALLAAIDAALTSDPLEAAELWVAQSAGEALAAFEAGATVMERSFESRDGQEGVRMRVVAPRSLLGRWRELRVM
;
A
#
# COMPACT_ATOMS: atom_id res chain seq x y z
N MET A 1 -19.55 9.00 -18.72
CA MET A 1 -18.28 9.37 -19.34
C MET A 1 -17.41 9.94 -18.25
N PHE A 2 -16.25 9.37 -18.02
CA PHE A 2 -15.29 9.91 -17.08
C PHE A 2 -14.12 10.43 -17.91
N PRO A 3 -14.07 11.72 -18.26
CA PRO A 3 -12.90 12.27 -18.90
C PRO A 3 -11.73 12.12 -17.94
N ARG A 4 -10.65 11.60 -18.46
CA ARG A 4 -9.41 11.41 -17.74
C ARG A 4 -8.39 12.41 -18.23
N PHE A 5 -7.67 13.00 -17.31
CA PHE A 5 -6.58 13.91 -17.60
C PHE A 5 -5.28 13.28 -17.11
N SER A 6 -4.51 12.65 -18.00
CA SER A 6 -3.10 12.48 -17.77
C SER A 6 -2.44 13.84 -18.00
N ALA A 7 -2.63 14.75 -17.08
CA ALA A 7 -1.98 16.02 -17.19
C ALA A 7 -0.81 16.07 -16.22
N LEU A 8 0.34 16.33 -16.73
CA LEU A 8 1.44 16.98 -16.03
C LEU A 8 2.13 16.16 -14.93
N ARG A 9 3.34 15.76 -15.26
CA ARG A 9 4.34 15.43 -14.25
C ARG A 9 4.41 16.57 -13.23
N ARG A 10 4.34 16.23 -11.94
CA ARG A 10 4.74 17.15 -10.87
C ARG A 10 6.13 17.67 -11.19
N PRO A 11 6.41 18.97 -11.07
CA PRO A 11 7.78 19.42 -10.99
C PRO A 11 8.41 18.76 -9.75
N ALA A 12 9.51 18.05 -9.95
CA ALA A 12 10.33 17.55 -8.85
C ALA A 12 10.65 18.72 -7.93
N GLY A 13 10.42 18.57 -6.66
CA GLY A 13 10.45 19.50 -5.53
C GLY A 13 11.06 20.89 -5.69
N ALA A 14 10.91 21.73 -4.68
CA ALA A 14 11.33 23.14 -4.63
C ALA A 14 12.75 23.44 -5.18
N ALA A 15 13.66 22.46 -5.20
CA ALA A 15 15.00 22.57 -5.79
C ALA A 15 14.98 22.63 -7.35
N ALA A 16 13.98 22.02 -8.00
CA ALA A 16 13.83 22.11 -9.45
C ALA A 16 13.22 23.45 -9.87
N ALA A 17 12.24 23.94 -9.11
CA ALA A 17 11.64 25.27 -9.34
C ALA A 17 12.68 26.41 -9.15
N ALA A 18 13.60 26.27 -8.21
CA ALA A 18 14.69 27.24 -8.00
C ALA A 18 15.73 27.21 -9.14
N ARG A 19 16.01 26.04 -9.72
CA ARG A 19 16.89 25.92 -10.91
C ARG A 19 16.24 26.47 -12.15
N GLU A 20 14.94 26.29 -12.32
CA GLU A 20 14.18 26.81 -13.46
C GLU A 20 14.02 28.32 -13.41
N ALA A 21 13.83 28.90 -12.21
CA ALA A 21 13.85 30.36 -12.00
C ALA A 21 15.24 30.97 -12.30
N ALA A 22 16.32 30.25 -11.98
CA ALA A 22 17.69 30.67 -12.26
C ALA A 22 18.06 30.55 -13.75
N SER A 23 17.44 29.61 -14.50
CA SER A 23 17.64 29.50 -15.96
C SER A 23 16.94 30.62 -16.71
N LEU A 24 15.72 30.99 -16.31
CA LEU A 24 14.96 32.09 -16.88
C LEU A 24 15.63 33.46 -16.68
N SER A 25 16.40 33.61 -15.60
CA SER A 25 17.20 34.83 -15.36
C SER A 25 18.46 34.92 -16.20
N ARG A 26 18.94 33.80 -16.78
CA ARG A 26 20.08 33.72 -17.70
C ARG A 26 19.72 33.89 -19.17
N GLU A 27 18.48 33.59 -19.56
CA GLU A 27 18.03 33.75 -20.97
C GLU A 27 17.84 35.22 -21.39
N ASN A 28 17.84 36.17 -20.44
CA ASN A 28 17.82 37.60 -20.76
C ASN A 28 19.21 38.26 -20.86
N ALA A 29 20.28 37.49 -20.86
CA ALA A 29 21.63 38.00 -21.05
C ALA A 29 22.38 37.16 -22.09
N GLY A 30 22.32 37.59 -23.35
CA GLY A 30 23.33 37.28 -24.39
C GLY A 30 23.07 36.01 -25.20
N GLN A 31 22.67 36.20 -26.43
CA GLN A 31 22.84 35.26 -27.55
C GLN A 31 24.30 34.91 -27.77
N GLU A 32 24.64 33.61 -27.71
CA GLU A 32 25.68 33.04 -28.57
C GLU A 32 25.45 31.52 -28.71
N ASN A 33 25.41 31.09 -30.00
CA ASN A 33 25.29 29.73 -30.48
C ASN A 33 26.47 28.86 -30.01
N THR A 34 26.20 27.65 -29.48
CA THR A 34 27.05 26.47 -29.75
C THR A 34 26.17 25.22 -29.64
N ASP A 35 26.07 24.51 -30.79
CA ASP A 35 25.55 23.15 -30.91
C ASP A 35 26.39 22.19 -30.05
N GLY A 36 25.77 21.56 -29.05
CA GLY A 36 26.27 20.40 -28.33
C GLY A 36 25.14 19.37 -28.22
N PRO A 37 25.44 18.05 -28.33
CA PRO A 37 24.39 17.04 -28.39
C PRO A 37 23.56 16.99 -27.11
N ALA A 38 22.26 16.91 -27.29
CA ALA A 38 21.28 16.76 -26.22
C ALA A 38 21.60 15.50 -25.40
N ASP A 39 21.86 15.72 -24.13
CA ASP A 39 21.89 14.66 -23.12
C ASP A 39 20.46 14.16 -22.92
N ASP A 40 20.12 13.07 -23.62
CA ASP A 40 18.90 12.29 -23.40
C ASP A 40 18.99 11.58 -22.06
N GLY A 41 18.83 12.36 -20.96
CA GLY A 41 18.65 11.84 -19.61
C GLY A 41 17.39 10.98 -19.54
N LEU A 42 17.56 9.70 -19.76
CA LEU A 42 16.62 8.60 -19.61
C LEU A 42 15.94 8.62 -18.22
N GLY A 43 14.94 9.48 -18.05
CA GLY A 43 13.87 9.23 -17.12
C GLY A 43 12.89 8.28 -17.80
N ALA A 44 13.08 6.97 -17.68
CA ALA A 44 12.09 5.97 -18.05
C ALA A 44 10.79 6.28 -17.27
N GLY A 45 9.87 7.00 -17.90
CA GLY A 45 8.57 7.30 -17.33
C GLY A 45 7.56 6.34 -17.91
N PHE A 46 6.59 5.93 -17.10
CA PHE A 46 5.38 5.26 -17.55
C PHE A 46 4.88 5.89 -18.86
N GLY A 47 4.65 5.08 -19.89
CA GLY A 47 4.02 5.55 -21.11
C GLY A 47 2.66 6.18 -20.80
N ASP A 48 2.25 7.20 -21.52
CA ASP A 48 0.95 7.86 -21.28
C ASP A 48 -0.21 6.84 -21.34
N ALA A 49 -0.12 5.83 -22.22
CA ALA A 49 -1.12 4.77 -22.35
C ALA A 49 -1.24 3.90 -21.10
N ASP A 50 -0.12 3.55 -20.47
CA ASP A 50 -0.10 2.70 -19.27
C ASP A 50 -0.65 3.45 -18.05
N ALA A 51 -0.30 4.73 -17.92
CA ALA A 51 -0.88 5.61 -16.91
C ALA A 51 -2.40 5.71 -17.06
N THR A 52 -2.87 5.72 -18.31
CA THR A 52 -4.30 5.77 -18.64
C THR A 52 -5.00 4.45 -18.28
N ALA A 53 -4.37 3.33 -18.56
CA ALA A 53 -4.89 2.01 -18.21
C ALA A 53 -4.96 1.83 -16.67
N GLU A 54 -3.91 2.16 -15.94
CA GLU A 54 -3.87 2.08 -14.47
C GLU A 54 -5.00 2.90 -13.82
N PHE A 55 -5.20 4.15 -14.26
CA PHE A 55 -6.26 4.97 -13.66
C PHE A 55 -7.66 4.49 -14.02
N ARG A 56 -7.85 3.92 -15.20
CA ARG A 56 -9.11 3.26 -15.57
C ARG A 56 -9.40 2.10 -14.60
N GLU A 57 -8.42 1.23 -14.36
CA GLU A 57 -8.55 0.12 -13.42
C GLU A 57 -8.83 0.62 -11.99
N LEU A 58 -8.23 1.74 -11.58
CA LEU A 58 -8.50 2.39 -10.31
C LEU A 58 -9.96 2.88 -10.22
N ALA A 59 -10.47 3.53 -11.26
CA ALA A 59 -11.86 3.99 -11.34
C ALA A 59 -12.86 2.82 -11.29
N GLU A 60 -12.59 1.76 -12.04
CA GLU A 60 -13.40 0.52 -12.04
C GLU A 60 -13.37 -0.19 -10.68
N SER A 61 -12.23 -0.16 -9.99
CA SER A 61 -12.10 -0.69 -8.62
C SER A 61 -12.93 0.09 -7.60
N ALA A 62 -13.17 1.38 -7.85
CA ALA A 62 -14.13 2.19 -7.10
C ALA A 62 -15.60 1.93 -7.49
N GLY A 63 -15.83 1.06 -8.48
CA GLY A 63 -17.17 0.74 -8.99
C GLY A 63 -17.71 1.75 -10.00
N ALA A 64 -16.85 2.57 -10.58
CA ALA A 64 -17.22 3.49 -11.64
C ALA A 64 -17.22 2.79 -13.01
N MET A 65 -18.14 3.18 -13.88
CA MET A 65 -18.13 2.80 -15.29
C MET A 65 -17.48 3.92 -16.10
N VAL A 66 -16.33 3.64 -16.70
CA VAL A 66 -15.59 4.61 -17.49
C VAL A 66 -16.19 4.67 -18.90
N VAL A 67 -16.82 5.79 -19.21
CA VAL A 67 -17.50 6.03 -20.51
C VAL A 67 -16.66 6.87 -21.47
N GLY A 68 -15.54 7.44 -21.03
CA GLY A 68 -14.59 8.15 -21.88
C GLY A 68 -13.33 8.57 -21.13
N ALA A 69 -12.27 8.87 -21.86
CA ALA A 69 -11.03 9.41 -21.36
C ALA A 69 -10.56 10.55 -22.25
N ILE A 70 -10.09 11.63 -21.65
CA ILE A 70 -9.53 12.78 -22.34
C ILE A 70 -8.14 13.05 -21.76
N GLU A 71 -7.16 13.23 -22.60
CA GLU A 71 -5.77 13.50 -22.23
C GLU A 71 -5.37 14.92 -22.60
N GLN A 72 -4.53 15.52 -21.78
CA GLN A 72 -3.92 16.81 -22.07
C GLN A 72 -2.42 16.77 -21.77
N ARG A 73 -1.60 17.14 -22.74
CA ARG A 73 -0.16 17.37 -22.56
C ARG A 73 0.08 18.87 -22.42
N ARG A 74 0.70 19.29 -21.33
CA ARG A 74 1.14 20.66 -21.10
C ARG A 74 2.49 20.68 -20.41
N ALA A 75 3.33 21.64 -20.77
CA ALA A 75 4.61 21.84 -20.12
C ALA A 75 4.47 22.31 -18.65
N ARG A 76 3.42 23.08 -18.34
CA ARG A 76 3.14 23.59 -17.00
C ARG A 76 1.65 23.48 -16.66
N PRO A 77 1.30 23.04 -15.42
CA PRO A 77 -0.09 23.05 -14.95
C PRO A 77 -0.63 24.46 -14.85
N ASP A 78 -1.91 24.62 -15.11
CA ASP A 78 -2.59 25.86 -14.83
C ASP A 78 -2.76 26.03 -13.32
N PRO A 79 -2.34 27.16 -12.71
CA PRO A 79 -2.46 27.36 -11.26
C PRO A 79 -3.91 27.37 -10.77
N ALA A 80 -4.85 27.81 -11.60
CA ALA A 80 -6.25 27.97 -11.22
C ALA A 80 -7.08 26.68 -11.37
N THR A 81 -6.85 25.92 -12.44
CA THR A 81 -7.68 24.78 -12.84
C THR A 81 -6.91 23.50 -13.14
N LEU A 82 -5.57 23.51 -13.04
CA LEU A 82 -4.67 22.45 -13.51
C LEU A 82 -4.65 22.34 -15.05
N LEU A 83 -5.78 22.54 -15.69
CA LEU A 83 -6.06 22.36 -17.13
C LEU A 83 -6.18 23.72 -17.83
N GLY A 84 -5.96 23.76 -19.14
CA GLY A 84 -6.24 24.96 -19.91
C GLY A 84 -7.75 25.21 -20.05
N SER A 85 -8.16 26.49 -20.16
CA SER A 85 -9.58 26.87 -20.25
C SER A 85 -10.31 26.16 -21.40
N GLY A 86 -9.74 26.12 -22.61
CA GLY A 86 -10.34 25.42 -23.76
C GLY A 86 -10.49 23.90 -23.51
N LYS A 87 -9.60 23.29 -22.71
CA LYS A 87 -9.75 21.88 -22.32
C LYS A 87 -10.87 21.69 -21.31
N VAL A 88 -11.07 22.63 -20.39
CA VAL A 88 -12.20 22.63 -19.44
C VAL A 88 -13.54 22.70 -20.20
N GLU A 89 -13.63 23.54 -21.23
CA GLU A 89 -14.82 23.63 -22.08
C GLU A 89 -15.07 22.34 -22.87
N GLU A 90 -14.01 21.74 -23.45
CA GLU A 90 -14.10 20.45 -24.14
C GLU A 90 -14.65 19.36 -23.21
N ILE A 91 -14.19 19.34 -21.95
CA ILE A 91 -14.65 18.38 -20.95
C ILE A 91 -16.10 18.62 -20.57
N ALA A 92 -16.49 19.88 -20.38
CA ALA A 92 -17.87 20.23 -20.07
C ALA A 92 -18.82 19.73 -21.17
N ALA A 93 -18.45 19.96 -22.44
CA ALA A 93 -19.21 19.47 -23.58
C ALA A 93 -19.27 17.93 -23.66
N ALA A 94 -18.12 17.28 -23.46
CA ALA A 94 -18.03 15.82 -23.48
C ALA A 94 -18.83 15.17 -22.33
N ALA A 95 -18.78 15.76 -21.13
CA ALA A 95 -19.52 15.28 -19.97
C ALA A 95 -21.04 15.33 -20.21
N LEU A 96 -21.53 16.43 -20.79
CA LEU A 96 -22.94 16.57 -21.14
C LEU A 96 -23.35 15.60 -22.25
N SER A 97 -22.52 15.47 -23.30
CA SER A 97 -22.81 14.61 -24.45
C SER A 97 -22.94 13.12 -24.06
N ALA A 98 -22.24 12.71 -23.03
CA ALA A 98 -22.22 11.32 -22.63
C ALA A 98 -22.93 11.06 -21.31
N ASP A 99 -23.71 12.00 -20.82
CA ASP A 99 -24.48 11.88 -19.58
C ASP A 99 -23.60 11.42 -18.40
N ALA A 100 -22.39 12.00 -18.32
CA ALA A 100 -21.46 11.67 -17.24
C ALA A 100 -21.97 12.21 -15.91
N THR A 101 -21.87 11.41 -14.86
CA THR A 101 -22.31 11.78 -13.50
C THR A 101 -21.18 12.33 -12.64
N ILE A 102 -19.92 12.09 -13.04
CA ILE A 102 -18.73 12.50 -12.29
C ILE A 102 -17.52 12.63 -13.21
N LEU A 103 -16.62 13.54 -12.90
CA LEU A 103 -15.32 13.69 -13.51
C LEU A 103 -14.23 13.18 -12.56
N LEU A 104 -13.38 12.26 -13.03
CA LEU A 104 -12.20 11.80 -12.30
C LEU A 104 -10.95 12.44 -12.91
N ILE A 105 -10.06 12.96 -12.07
CA ILE A 105 -8.79 13.57 -12.48
C ILE A 105 -7.62 12.79 -11.90
N ASP A 106 -6.72 12.29 -12.77
CA ASP A 106 -5.52 11.54 -12.38
C ASP A 106 -4.41 12.45 -11.85
N HIS A 107 -4.76 13.29 -10.89
CA HIS A 107 -3.83 14.21 -10.23
C HIS A 107 -4.39 14.66 -8.88
N ASP A 108 -3.50 15.10 -7.96
CA ASP A 108 -3.92 15.73 -6.72
C ASP A 108 -4.28 17.20 -6.98
N LEU A 109 -5.50 17.58 -6.69
CA LEU A 109 -5.95 18.96 -6.84
C LEU A 109 -5.73 19.77 -5.56
N SER A 110 -5.29 21.01 -5.71
CA SER A 110 -5.38 21.96 -4.61
C SER A 110 -6.85 22.31 -4.33
N PRO A 111 -7.21 22.75 -3.11
CA PRO A 111 -8.58 23.16 -2.80
C PRO A 111 -9.14 24.25 -3.74
N THR A 112 -8.26 25.14 -4.25
CA THR A 112 -8.63 26.18 -5.20
C THR A 112 -8.89 25.61 -6.57
N GLN A 113 -8.03 24.71 -7.07
CA GLN A 113 -8.21 24.05 -8.37
C GLN A 113 -9.49 23.23 -8.41
N LEU A 114 -9.74 22.43 -7.35
CA LEU A 114 -10.97 21.64 -7.25
C LEU A 114 -12.22 22.52 -7.34
N ARG A 115 -12.26 23.60 -6.55
CA ARG A 115 -13.40 24.54 -6.57
C ARG A 115 -13.59 25.19 -7.94
N ASN A 116 -12.52 25.70 -8.54
CA ASN A 116 -12.61 26.36 -9.84
C ASN A 116 -13.08 25.40 -10.96
N LEU A 117 -12.69 24.13 -10.86
CA LEU A 117 -13.18 23.09 -11.77
C LEU A 117 -14.64 22.75 -11.51
N GLU A 118 -15.06 22.62 -10.24
CA GLU A 118 -16.48 22.39 -9.87
C GLU A 118 -17.37 23.56 -10.29
N ASP A 119 -16.86 24.80 -10.25
CA ASP A 119 -17.60 26.00 -10.71
C ASP A 119 -17.73 26.06 -12.26
N ALA A 120 -16.76 25.48 -12.98
CA ALA A 120 -16.70 25.52 -14.44
C ALA A 120 -17.36 24.29 -15.12
N LEU A 121 -17.56 23.19 -14.39
CA LEU A 121 -18.01 21.92 -14.93
C LEU A 121 -19.42 21.56 -14.44
N PRO A 122 -20.25 20.91 -15.30
CA PRO A 122 -21.62 20.54 -14.93
C PRO A 122 -21.72 19.32 -13.99
N VAL A 123 -20.59 18.71 -13.65
CA VAL A 123 -20.50 17.47 -12.88
C VAL A 123 -19.51 17.62 -11.72
N PRO A 124 -19.70 16.90 -10.60
CA PRO A 124 -18.74 16.86 -9.50
C PRO A 124 -17.36 16.38 -9.98
N VAL A 125 -16.31 16.91 -9.36
CA VAL A 125 -14.92 16.57 -9.67
C VAL A 125 -14.32 15.80 -8.50
N VAL A 126 -13.70 14.66 -8.80
CA VAL A 126 -12.99 13.82 -7.84
C VAL A 126 -11.55 13.65 -8.31
N ASP A 127 -10.60 13.96 -7.46
CA ASP A 127 -9.18 13.79 -7.75
C ASP A 127 -8.67 12.38 -7.38
N ARG A 128 -7.41 12.10 -7.73
CA ARG A 128 -6.79 10.78 -7.48
C ARG A 128 -6.80 10.40 -5.99
N THR A 129 -6.48 11.33 -5.10
CA THR A 129 -6.44 11.08 -3.65
C THR A 129 -7.81 10.73 -3.10
N GLN A 130 -8.84 11.47 -3.47
CA GLN A 130 -10.20 11.19 -3.04
C GLN A 130 -10.70 9.84 -3.58
N LEU A 131 -10.38 9.51 -4.84
CA LEU A 131 -10.74 8.22 -5.43
C LEU A 131 -10.12 7.04 -4.65
N ILE A 132 -8.83 7.15 -4.30
CA ILE A 132 -8.15 6.12 -3.49
C ILE A 132 -8.80 6.00 -2.10
N LEU A 133 -9.10 7.13 -1.44
CA LEU A 133 -9.78 7.14 -0.14
C LEU A 133 -11.17 6.50 -0.20
N ASP A 134 -11.90 6.68 -1.29
CA ASP A 134 -13.23 6.07 -1.47
C ASP A 134 -13.12 4.55 -1.67
N ILE A 135 -12.09 4.09 -2.38
CA ILE A 135 -11.80 2.65 -2.48
C ILE A 135 -11.48 2.09 -1.11
N PHE A 136 -10.62 2.76 -0.34
CA PHE A 136 -10.22 2.33 1.00
C PHE A 136 -11.41 2.30 1.96
N ALA A 137 -12.33 3.27 1.89
CA ALA A 137 -13.53 3.28 2.71
C ALA A 137 -14.42 2.04 2.48
N ARG A 138 -14.47 1.55 1.25
CA ARG A 138 -15.22 0.33 0.90
C ARG A 138 -14.48 -0.95 1.31
N ARG A 139 -13.15 -0.92 1.42
CA ARG A 139 -12.30 -2.09 1.72
C ARG A 139 -11.99 -2.27 3.20
N ALA A 140 -12.06 -1.21 4.00
CA ALA A 140 -11.82 -1.24 5.43
C ALA A 140 -12.84 -2.13 6.14
N GLN A 141 -12.40 -3.28 6.64
CA GLN A 141 -13.23 -4.24 7.37
C GLN A 141 -12.98 -4.17 8.87
N THR A 142 -11.75 -3.86 9.28
CA THR A 142 -11.41 -3.75 10.70
C THR A 142 -11.82 -2.39 11.26
N ARG A 143 -12.09 -2.36 12.57
CA ARG A 143 -12.38 -1.09 13.26
C ARG A 143 -11.23 -0.08 13.11
N GLU A 144 -9.99 -0.55 13.12
CA GLU A 144 -8.83 0.31 12.95
C GLU A 144 -8.78 0.88 11.53
N GLY A 145 -8.88 0.03 10.49
CA GLY A 145 -8.91 0.47 9.09
C GLY A 145 -10.03 1.49 8.84
N GLN A 146 -11.25 1.25 9.37
CA GLN A 146 -12.37 2.20 9.26
C GLN A 146 -12.06 3.55 9.91
N LEU A 147 -11.47 3.55 11.12
CA LEU A 147 -11.10 4.78 11.81
C LEU A 147 -9.99 5.54 11.07
N GLN A 148 -9.00 4.83 10.51
CA GLN A 148 -7.91 5.43 9.72
C GLN A 148 -8.43 6.07 8.44
N VAL A 149 -9.29 5.36 7.70
CA VAL A 149 -9.88 5.88 6.47
C VAL A 149 -10.77 7.09 6.76
N GLU A 150 -11.66 7.02 7.75
CA GLU A 150 -12.52 8.15 8.14
C GLU A 150 -11.67 9.36 8.55
N LEU A 151 -10.59 9.14 9.31
CA LEU A 151 -9.66 10.18 9.71
C LEU A 151 -9.02 10.84 8.48
N ALA A 152 -8.47 10.03 7.56
CA ALA A 152 -7.82 10.51 6.33
C ALA A 152 -8.81 11.28 5.43
N GLN A 153 -10.03 10.77 5.24
CA GLN A 153 -11.07 11.46 4.48
C GLN A 153 -11.42 12.83 5.06
N LEU A 154 -11.60 12.92 6.38
CA LEU A 154 -11.94 14.18 7.03
C LEU A 154 -10.76 15.18 7.01
N GLU A 155 -9.53 14.71 7.20
CA GLU A 155 -8.32 15.55 7.07
C GLU A 155 -8.14 16.07 5.65
N TYR A 156 -8.45 15.25 4.65
CA TYR A 156 -8.41 15.62 3.24
C TYR A 156 -9.52 16.61 2.87
N MET A 157 -10.73 16.44 3.40
CA MET A 157 -11.88 17.30 3.12
C MET A 157 -11.79 18.65 3.84
N LEU A 158 -11.21 18.72 5.03
CA LEU A 158 -11.22 19.93 5.88
C LEU A 158 -10.69 21.19 5.18
N PRO A 159 -9.54 21.20 4.48
CA PRO A 159 -9.08 22.37 3.73
C PRO A 159 -9.94 22.68 2.49
N ARG A 160 -10.69 21.69 1.97
CA ARG A 160 -11.54 21.80 0.77
C ARG A 160 -12.93 22.37 1.06
N LEU A 161 -13.33 22.43 2.33
CA LEU A 161 -14.56 23.09 2.76
C LEU A 161 -14.49 24.63 2.67
N THR A 162 -13.31 25.21 2.58
CA THR A 162 -13.13 26.65 2.43
C THR A 162 -13.52 27.11 1.03
N GLY A 163 -14.69 27.69 0.87
CA GLY A 163 -15.10 28.30 -0.39
C GLY A 163 -16.54 28.05 -0.84
N ARG A 164 -17.16 26.96 -0.39
CA ARG A 164 -18.59 26.69 -0.71
C ARG A 164 -19.56 27.71 -0.07
N GLY A 165 -19.12 28.50 0.93
CA GLY A 165 -19.95 29.51 1.60
C GLY A 165 -20.20 30.79 0.78
N ARG A 166 -19.41 31.08 -0.26
CA ARG A 166 -19.55 32.30 -1.07
C ARG A 166 -20.78 32.28 -1.98
N ALA A 167 -21.10 31.15 -2.56
CA ALA A 167 -22.27 31.00 -3.44
C ALA A 167 -23.59 31.14 -2.66
N MET A 168 -23.64 30.73 -1.37
CA MET A 168 -24.83 30.88 -0.52
C MET A 168 -24.94 32.26 0.12
N SER A 169 -23.86 33.01 0.32
CA SER A 169 -23.91 34.33 0.95
C SER A 169 -24.32 35.46 0.00
N GLN A 170 -24.31 35.24 -1.32
CA GLN A 170 -24.81 36.22 -2.31
C GLN A 170 -26.33 36.37 -2.34
N LEU A 171 -27.08 35.42 -1.73
CA LEU A 171 -28.55 35.46 -1.67
C LEU A 171 -29.10 36.20 -0.43
N GLY A 172 -28.26 36.67 0.47
CA GLY A 172 -28.66 37.40 1.69
C GLY A 172 -27.97 38.75 1.79
N GLY A 173 -28.51 39.76 1.12
CA GLY A 173 -27.94 41.10 1.07
C GLY A 173 -27.92 41.84 2.43
N GLY A 174 -26.82 42.51 2.69
CA GLY A 174 -26.66 43.48 3.77
C GLY A 174 -25.21 43.67 4.12
N ILE A 175 -24.68 44.90 3.96
CA ILE A 175 -23.35 45.29 4.42
C ILE A 175 -23.31 45.18 5.94
N GLY A 176 -22.57 44.18 6.49
CA GLY A 176 -22.28 44.08 7.92
C GLY A 176 -22.97 42.97 8.71
N THR A 177 -23.83 42.13 8.12
CA THR A 177 -24.39 40.96 8.79
C THR A 177 -23.66 39.71 8.34
N ARG A 178 -23.12 38.93 9.29
CA ARG A 178 -22.61 37.58 9.05
C ARG A 178 -23.71 36.76 8.37
N GLY A 179 -23.54 36.49 7.07
CA GLY A 179 -24.54 35.73 6.32
C GLY A 179 -24.71 34.33 6.86
N PRO A 180 -25.89 33.70 6.72
CA PRO A 180 -26.17 32.32 7.18
C PRO A 180 -25.19 31.28 6.61
N GLY A 181 -24.55 31.54 5.45
CA GLY A 181 -23.55 30.67 4.85
C GLY A 181 -22.19 30.63 5.59
N GLU A 182 -21.74 31.75 6.17
CA GLU A 182 -20.48 31.74 6.96
C GLU A 182 -20.66 30.99 8.28
N THR A 183 -21.80 31.12 8.95
CA THR A 183 -22.11 30.38 10.16
C THR A 183 -22.24 28.90 9.93
N GLN A 184 -22.79 28.47 8.80
CA GLN A 184 -22.94 27.06 8.46
C GLN A 184 -21.58 26.42 8.19
N LEU A 185 -20.73 27.06 7.39
CA LEU A 185 -19.38 26.61 7.09
C LEU A 185 -18.51 26.51 8.36
N GLU A 186 -18.60 27.49 9.25
CA GLU A 186 -17.88 27.48 10.52
C GLU A 186 -18.40 26.37 11.44
N THR A 187 -19.70 26.13 11.45
CA THR A 187 -20.32 25.05 12.21
C THR A 187 -19.86 23.70 11.70
N ASP A 188 -19.80 23.50 10.38
CA ASP A 188 -19.34 22.26 9.76
C ASP A 188 -17.84 22.02 10.04
N ARG A 189 -17.01 23.05 9.95
CA ARG A 189 -15.58 22.96 10.33
C ARG A 189 -15.41 22.57 11.80
N ARG A 190 -16.18 23.16 12.71
CA ARG A 190 -16.15 22.81 14.13
C ARG A 190 -16.62 21.37 14.37
N ARG A 191 -17.66 20.93 13.65
CA ARG A 191 -18.16 19.55 13.73
C ARG A 191 -17.11 18.54 13.26
N ILE A 192 -16.47 18.80 12.12
CA ILE A 192 -15.38 17.96 11.60
C ILE A 192 -14.18 18.00 12.56
N GLY A 193 -13.79 19.17 13.05
CA GLY A 193 -12.70 19.27 14.02
C GLY A 193 -12.93 18.45 15.29
N ARG A 194 -14.15 18.47 15.83
CA ARG A 194 -14.53 17.60 16.97
C ARG A 194 -14.47 16.12 16.59
N ARG A 195 -14.93 15.75 15.41
CA ARG A 195 -14.90 14.36 14.94
C ARG A 195 -13.46 13.87 14.79
N LEU A 196 -12.56 14.66 14.23
CA LEU A 196 -11.13 14.36 14.13
C LEU A 196 -10.49 14.08 15.50
N VAL A 197 -10.81 14.87 16.52
CA VAL A 197 -10.29 14.65 17.88
C VAL A 197 -10.79 13.32 18.45
N ILE A 198 -12.07 12.99 18.23
CA ILE A 198 -12.66 11.72 18.69
C ILE A 198 -11.99 10.56 17.97
N LEU A 199 -11.88 10.60 16.64
CA LEU A 199 -11.28 9.54 15.83
C LEU A 199 -9.82 9.28 16.22
N ARG A 200 -9.02 10.33 16.42
CA ARG A 200 -7.63 10.18 16.88
C ARG A 200 -7.53 9.51 18.25
N ARG A 201 -8.45 9.80 19.17
CA ARG A 201 -8.49 9.14 20.49
C ARG A 201 -8.91 7.68 20.40
N GLU A 202 -9.92 7.38 19.58
CA GLU A 202 -10.36 5.99 19.35
C GLU A 202 -9.25 5.17 18.69
N LEU A 203 -8.60 5.72 17.66
CA LEU A 203 -7.48 5.08 16.97
C LEU A 203 -6.33 4.78 17.92
N ALA A 204 -5.93 5.76 18.74
CA ALA A 204 -4.88 5.57 19.74
C ALA A 204 -5.24 4.50 20.78
N ARG A 205 -6.53 4.32 21.10
CA ARG A 205 -7.00 3.25 21.98
C ARG A 205 -6.85 1.88 21.31
N VAL A 206 -7.29 1.75 20.05
CA VAL A 206 -7.19 0.50 19.28
C VAL A 206 -5.73 0.11 19.11
N GLN A 207 -4.86 1.06 18.78
CA GLN A 207 -3.42 0.84 18.63
C GLN A 207 -2.76 0.34 19.91
N ARG A 208 -3.15 0.88 21.08
CA ARG A 208 -2.64 0.39 22.38
C ARG A 208 -3.04 -1.06 22.64
N VAL A 209 -4.29 -1.42 22.37
CA VAL A 209 -4.76 -2.81 22.53
C VAL A 209 -4.00 -3.75 21.59
N ARG A 210 -3.82 -3.34 20.32
CA ARG A 210 -3.01 -4.11 19.36
C ARG A 210 -1.55 -4.24 19.80
N ALA A 211 -0.95 -3.16 20.32
CA ALA A 211 0.43 -3.21 20.84
C ALA A 211 0.57 -4.23 21.99
N GLN A 212 -0.40 -4.29 22.91
CA GLN A 212 -0.41 -5.30 23.97
C GLN A 212 -0.59 -6.72 23.44
N GLN A 213 -1.47 -6.93 22.46
CA GLN A 213 -1.65 -8.24 21.83
C GLN A 213 -0.41 -8.67 21.03
N ARG A 214 0.29 -7.70 20.40
CA ARG A 214 1.55 -7.93 19.68
C ARG A 214 2.68 -8.27 20.65
N SER A 215 2.86 -7.52 21.73
CA SER A 215 3.89 -7.79 22.73
C SER A 215 3.79 -9.22 23.29
N ARG A 216 2.57 -9.74 23.45
CA ARG A 216 2.36 -11.16 23.81
C ARG A 216 2.80 -12.12 22.69
N ARG A 217 2.69 -11.73 21.41
CA ARG A 217 3.16 -12.53 20.26
C ARG A 217 4.68 -12.41 20.05
N GLU A 218 5.25 -11.22 20.26
CA GLU A 218 6.69 -10.98 20.22
C GLU A 218 7.46 -11.74 21.32
N SER A 219 6.75 -12.16 22.37
CA SER A 219 7.32 -13.09 23.36
C SER A 219 7.50 -14.50 22.79
N LEU A 220 6.87 -14.83 21.67
CA LEU A 220 7.05 -16.08 20.94
C LEU A 220 8.02 -15.80 19.77
N PRO A 221 9.13 -16.52 19.63
CA PRO A 221 10.09 -16.32 18.55
C PRO A 221 9.58 -16.92 17.24
N VAL A 222 8.47 -16.37 16.71
CA VAL A 222 7.91 -16.74 15.41
C VAL A 222 8.22 -15.63 14.43
N PRO A 223 9.13 -15.85 13.45
CA PRO A 223 9.51 -14.84 12.50
C PRO A 223 8.32 -14.41 11.63
N THR A 224 8.30 -13.13 11.28
CA THR A 224 7.27 -12.55 10.41
C THR A 224 7.83 -12.28 9.03
N VAL A 225 7.10 -12.73 8.01
CA VAL A 225 7.39 -12.51 6.59
C VAL A 225 6.27 -11.67 5.99
N ALA A 226 6.57 -10.51 5.42
CA ALA A 226 5.55 -9.64 4.85
C ALA A 226 5.61 -9.62 3.31
N LEU A 227 4.45 -9.73 2.68
CA LEU A 227 4.28 -9.56 1.24
C LEU A 227 4.23 -8.07 0.92
N VAL A 228 5.11 -7.57 0.07
CA VAL A 228 5.12 -6.21 -0.45
C VAL A 228 5.13 -6.24 -1.96
N GLY A 229 4.65 -5.19 -2.60
CA GLY A 229 4.63 -5.11 -4.07
C GLY A 229 3.51 -4.22 -4.58
N TYR A 230 3.53 -3.98 -5.88
CA TYR A 230 2.55 -3.13 -6.55
C TYR A 230 1.13 -3.69 -6.45
N THR A 231 0.12 -2.83 -6.64
CA THR A 231 -1.28 -3.30 -6.76
C THR A 231 -1.40 -4.31 -7.90
N ASN A 232 -2.27 -5.29 -7.75
CA ASN A 232 -2.51 -6.33 -8.74
C ASN A 232 -1.31 -7.26 -9.07
N ALA A 233 -0.18 -7.19 -8.35
CA ALA A 233 0.94 -8.13 -8.52
C ALA A 233 0.63 -9.57 -8.05
N GLY A 234 -0.53 -9.79 -7.43
CA GLY A 234 -0.98 -11.12 -6.98
C GLY A 234 -0.60 -11.48 -5.55
N LYS A 235 -0.29 -10.49 -4.68
CA LYS A 235 0.07 -10.72 -3.26
C LYS A 235 -0.96 -11.54 -2.49
N SER A 236 -2.22 -11.16 -2.56
CA SER A 236 -3.30 -11.86 -1.84
C SER A 236 -3.58 -13.26 -2.40
N THR A 237 -3.37 -13.47 -3.69
CA THR A 237 -3.43 -14.81 -4.29
C THR A 237 -2.28 -15.67 -3.79
N LEU A 238 -1.06 -15.13 -3.77
CA LEU A 238 0.12 -15.81 -3.25
C LEU A 238 -0.04 -16.14 -1.75
N PHE A 239 -0.58 -15.20 -0.97
CA PHE A 239 -0.92 -15.42 0.42
C PHE A 239 -1.87 -16.61 0.60
N ASN A 240 -2.94 -16.67 -0.19
CA ASN A 240 -3.91 -17.78 -0.13
C ASN A 240 -3.26 -19.12 -0.47
N THR A 241 -2.49 -19.16 -1.56
CA THR A 241 -1.82 -20.38 -2.01
C THR A 241 -0.84 -20.92 -0.97
N LEU A 242 -0.05 -20.03 -0.35
CA LEU A 242 0.92 -20.42 0.69
C LEU A 242 0.27 -20.81 2.02
N THR A 243 -0.89 -20.23 2.36
CA THR A 243 -1.54 -20.44 3.66
C THR A 243 -2.70 -21.44 3.62
N GLY A 244 -3.13 -21.87 2.43
CA GLY A 244 -4.35 -22.65 2.24
C GLY A 244 -5.63 -21.88 2.65
N ALA A 245 -5.57 -20.56 2.76
CA ALA A 245 -6.69 -19.72 3.15
C ALA A 245 -7.55 -19.38 1.93
N ASP A 246 -8.84 -19.29 2.13
CA ASP A 246 -9.79 -18.84 1.10
C ASP A 246 -10.13 -17.36 1.31
N VAL A 247 -9.11 -16.52 1.23
CA VAL A 247 -9.28 -15.07 1.31
C VAL A 247 -9.71 -14.56 -0.06
N LEU A 248 -10.72 -13.69 -0.13
CA LEU A 248 -11.16 -13.06 -1.37
C LEU A 248 -9.98 -12.41 -2.09
N ALA A 249 -9.39 -13.14 -3.03
CA ALA A 249 -8.47 -12.59 -4.00
C ALA A 249 -9.33 -11.93 -5.10
N SER A 250 -9.11 -10.66 -5.35
CA SER A 250 -9.83 -9.91 -6.37
C SER A 250 -8.81 -9.29 -7.32
N SER A 251 -9.10 -9.33 -8.61
CA SER A 251 -8.33 -8.60 -9.62
C SER A 251 -8.44 -7.08 -9.50
N ARG A 252 -9.29 -6.58 -8.60
CA ARG A 252 -9.45 -5.15 -8.37
C ARG A 252 -8.31 -4.58 -7.55
N MET A 253 -7.89 -3.37 -7.87
CA MET A 253 -6.88 -2.64 -7.09
C MET A 253 -7.29 -2.51 -5.61
N PHE A 254 -6.29 -2.58 -4.71
CA PHE A 254 -6.49 -2.51 -3.26
C PHE A 254 -7.46 -3.57 -2.72
N ALA A 255 -7.31 -4.81 -3.18
CA ALA A 255 -8.10 -5.93 -2.68
C ALA A 255 -7.95 -6.12 -1.16
N THR A 256 -6.75 -5.89 -0.64
CA THR A 256 -6.42 -5.93 0.80
C THR A 256 -6.07 -4.53 1.29
N LEU A 257 -6.77 -4.07 2.34
CA LEU A 257 -6.44 -2.86 3.09
C LEU A 257 -5.98 -3.20 4.51
N ASP A 258 -6.71 -4.08 5.18
CA ASP A 258 -6.35 -4.56 6.51
C ASP A 258 -5.36 -5.72 6.39
N PRO A 259 -4.19 -5.67 7.08
CA PRO A 259 -3.21 -6.75 7.01
C PRO A 259 -3.78 -8.04 7.57
N LYS A 260 -3.52 -9.14 6.87
CA LYS A 260 -3.94 -10.48 7.27
C LYS A 260 -2.72 -11.30 7.65
N LEU A 261 -2.76 -11.90 8.84
CA LEU A 261 -1.69 -12.74 9.35
C LEU A 261 -2.13 -14.21 9.39
N ARG A 262 -1.29 -15.11 8.88
CA ARG A 262 -1.48 -16.56 8.96
C ARG A 262 -0.15 -17.25 9.20
N SER A 263 -0.21 -18.36 9.93
CA SER A 263 0.96 -19.22 10.13
C SER A 263 1.16 -20.11 8.91
N VAL A 264 2.40 -20.19 8.46
CA VAL A 264 2.85 -21.09 7.40
C VAL A 264 3.96 -21.97 7.96
N GLN A 265 3.98 -23.24 7.58
CA GLN A 265 5.04 -24.16 7.95
C GLN A 265 6.04 -24.29 6.79
N LEU A 266 7.30 -24.02 7.08
CA LEU A 266 8.40 -24.13 6.12
C LEU A 266 8.89 -25.59 5.98
N PRO A 267 9.70 -25.94 4.97
CA PRO A 267 10.25 -27.28 4.77
C PRO A 267 11.05 -27.80 5.97
N SER A 268 11.77 -26.93 6.68
CA SER A 268 12.46 -27.25 7.93
C SER A 268 11.51 -27.52 9.11
N ARG A 269 10.21 -27.44 8.90
CA ARG A 269 9.15 -27.48 9.93
C ARG A 269 9.09 -26.22 10.81
N ARG A 270 9.87 -25.20 10.52
CA ARG A 270 9.76 -23.90 11.17
C ARG A 270 8.39 -23.26 10.84
N LYS A 271 7.75 -22.69 11.85
CA LYS A 271 6.55 -21.86 11.66
C LYS A 271 6.96 -20.41 11.46
N VAL A 272 6.34 -19.75 10.48
CA VAL A 272 6.47 -18.33 10.23
C VAL A 272 5.08 -17.69 10.17
N LEU A 273 5.00 -16.41 10.50
CA LEU A 273 3.78 -15.63 10.27
C LEU A 273 3.90 -14.91 8.92
N LEU A 274 3.06 -15.26 7.99
CA LEU A 274 2.95 -14.57 6.71
C LEU A 274 1.91 -13.44 6.82
N SER A 275 2.28 -12.24 6.37
CA SER A 275 1.43 -11.06 6.35
C SER A 275 1.12 -10.63 4.93
N ASP A 276 -0.17 -10.56 4.56
CA ASP A 276 -0.61 -9.87 3.34
C ASP A 276 -0.80 -8.38 3.64
N THR A 277 -0.21 -7.51 2.81
CA THR A 277 -0.23 -6.06 3.02
C THR A 277 -0.91 -5.32 1.88
N VAL A 278 -1.18 -4.04 2.10
CA VAL A 278 -1.74 -3.14 1.08
C VAL A 278 -0.80 -3.07 -0.13
N GLY A 279 -1.36 -3.15 -1.33
CA GLY A 279 -0.59 -2.91 -2.55
C GLY A 279 -0.21 -1.45 -2.72
N PHE A 280 1.01 -1.22 -3.21
CA PHE A 280 1.47 0.11 -3.56
C PHE A 280 0.99 0.50 -4.96
N ILE A 281 0.84 1.79 -5.18
CA ILE A 281 0.45 2.37 -6.47
C ILE A 281 1.27 3.62 -6.71
N ARG A 282 1.44 3.96 -7.98
CA ARG A 282 2.10 5.19 -8.41
C ARG A 282 1.46 6.43 -7.77
N ASN A 283 2.29 7.41 -7.40
CA ASN A 283 1.84 8.67 -6.81
C ASN A 283 0.91 8.47 -5.60
N LEU A 284 1.21 7.48 -4.73
CA LEU A 284 0.48 7.33 -3.48
C LEU A 284 0.68 8.59 -2.64
N PRO A 285 -0.39 9.31 -2.24
CA PRO A 285 -0.24 10.54 -1.47
C PRO A 285 0.44 10.30 -0.12
N HIS A 286 1.42 11.13 0.24
CA HIS A 286 2.13 11.01 1.52
C HIS A 286 1.20 11.08 2.74
N THR A 287 0.09 11.82 2.63
CA THR A 287 -0.94 11.87 3.66
C THR A 287 -1.58 10.50 3.90
N LEU A 288 -1.73 9.70 2.84
CA LEU A 288 -2.23 8.33 2.95
C LEU A 288 -1.18 7.40 3.55
N VAL A 289 0.07 7.48 3.14
CA VAL A 289 1.18 6.69 3.74
C VAL A 289 1.23 6.94 5.24
N THR A 290 1.13 8.20 5.67
CA THR A 290 1.13 8.57 7.10
C THR A 290 -0.11 8.03 7.82
N SER A 291 -1.29 8.15 7.23
CA SER A 291 -2.56 7.67 7.83
C SER A 291 -2.61 6.15 7.95
N PHE A 292 -1.98 5.44 7.01
CA PHE A 292 -1.91 3.97 6.97
C PHE A 292 -0.61 3.40 7.53
N ARG A 293 0.24 4.23 8.17
CA ARG A 293 1.50 3.77 8.76
C ARG A 293 1.31 2.61 9.73
N ALA A 294 0.20 2.57 10.47
CA ALA A 294 -0.10 1.47 11.38
C ALA A 294 -0.44 0.14 10.66
N THR A 295 -1.02 0.19 9.47
CA THR A 295 -1.22 -0.98 8.61
C THR A 295 0.09 -1.45 7.97
N LEU A 296 1.02 -0.52 7.76
CA LEU A 296 2.35 -0.79 7.20
C LEU A 296 3.39 -1.13 8.27
N GLU A 297 3.03 -1.11 9.58
CA GLU A 297 3.92 -1.56 10.68
C GLU A 297 4.36 -3.02 10.52
N GLU A 298 3.52 -3.87 9.92
CA GLU A 298 3.89 -5.28 9.66
C GLU A 298 5.04 -5.38 8.65
N VAL A 299 5.18 -4.42 7.72
CA VAL A 299 6.31 -4.33 6.79
C VAL A 299 7.59 -3.90 7.52
N GLN A 300 7.48 -2.88 8.40
CA GLN A 300 8.62 -2.37 9.17
C GLN A 300 9.21 -3.40 10.16
N ARG A 301 8.38 -4.32 10.63
CA ARG A 301 8.74 -5.33 11.64
C ARG A 301 9.03 -6.70 11.05
N ALA A 302 8.82 -6.88 9.76
CA ALA A 302 9.09 -8.14 9.10
C ALA A 302 10.59 -8.45 9.13
N GLU A 303 10.93 -9.71 9.38
CA GLU A 303 12.31 -10.18 9.28
C GLU A 303 12.72 -10.38 7.82
N ILE A 304 11.74 -10.69 6.97
CA ILE A 304 11.92 -10.85 5.52
C ILE A 304 10.76 -10.20 4.80
N LEU A 305 11.06 -9.50 3.71
CA LEU A 305 10.08 -8.99 2.76
C LEU A 305 10.05 -9.88 1.51
N LEU A 306 8.87 -10.32 1.10
CA LEU A 306 8.65 -10.92 -0.21
C LEU A 306 8.19 -9.83 -1.15
N HIS A 307 9.10 -9.37 -2.00
CA HIS A 307 8.76 -8.35 -3.01
C HIS A 307 8.14 -9.03 -4.22
N VAL A 308 6.81 -8.98 -4.28
CA VAL A 308 6.02 -9.63 -5.34
C VAL A 308 5.85 -8.68 -6.50
N SER A 309 6.33 -9.07 -7.66
CA SER A 309 6.17 -8.37 -8.94
C SER A 309 5.41 -9.25 -9.94
N ASP A 310 4.72 -8.64 -10.88
CA ASP A 310 4.08 -9.32 -12.00
C ASP A 310 5.12 -9.58 -13.09
N ALA A 311 5.38 -10.85 -13.41
CA ALA A 311 6.38 -11.22 -14.40
C ALA A 311 5.96 -10.85 -15.84
N ALA A 312 4.65 -10.80 -16.09
CA ALA A 312 4.09 -10.46 -17.40
C ALA A 312 3.91 -8.94 -17.60
N ASP A 313 4.22 -8.13 -16.59
CA ASP A 313 4.08 -6.68 -16.66
C ASP A 313 5.28 -6.03 -17.35
N PRO A 314 5.10 -5.34 -18.49
CA PRO A 314 6.19 -4.63 -19.17
C PRO A 314 6.78 -3.49 -18.32
N LEU A 315 6.02 -2.94 -17.37
CA LEU A 315 6.45 -1.86 -16.46
C LEU A 315 6.97 -2.38 -15.12
N ARG A 316 7.34 -3.64 -15.03
CA ARG A 316 7.82 -4.27 -13.78
C ARG A 316 8.95 -3.48 -13.11
N ALA A 317 9.90 -2.94 -13.90
CA ALA A 317 11.02 -2.19 -13.36
C ALA A 317 10.60 -0.86 -12.71
N GLU A 318 9.67 -0.15 -13.34
CA GLU A 318 9.11 1.09 -12.83
C GLU A 318 8.24 0.86 -11.58
N HIS A 319 7.43 -0.19 -11.60
CA HIS A 319 6.63 -0.60 -10.45
C HIS A 319 7.51 -1.01 -9.26
N LYS A 320 8.63 -1.71 -9.52
CA LYS A 320 9.62 -2.03 -8.50
C LYS A 320 10.21 -0.76 -7.88
N ALA A 321 10.60 0.21 -8.70
CA ALA A 321 11.14 1.48 -8.22
C ALA A 321 10.14 2.28 -7.34
N GLU A 322 8.86 2.28 -7.70
CA GLU A 322 7.83 2.92 -6.85
C GLU A 322 7.63 2.18 -5.51
N VAL A 323 7.69 0.85 -5.51
CA VAL A 323 7.66 0.06 -4.27
C VAL A 323 8.87 0.37 -3.38
N GLU A 324 10.07 0.42 -3.94
CA GLU A 324 11.31 0.74 -3.21
C GLU A 324 11.27 2.15 -2.61
N LYS A 325 10.70 3.11 -3.33
CA LYS A 325 10.50 4.47 -2.82
C LYS A 325 9.61 4.49 -1.56
N VAL A 326 8.48 3.76 -1.60
CA VAL A 326 7.60 3.65 -0.43
C VAL A 326 8.27 2.91 0.72
N LEU A 327 9.03 1.83 0.45
CA LEU A 327 9.83 1.14 1.47
C LEU A 327 10.87 2.07 2.11
N GLY A 328 11.43 3.00 1.32
CA GLY A 328 12.32 4.06 1.84
C GLY A 328 11.60 5.02 2.80
N GLU A 329 10.37 5.42 2.49
CA GLU A 329 9.54 6.26 3.38
C GLU A 329 9.14 5.54 4.68
N LEU A 330 9.14 4.20 4.65
CA LEU A 330 8.84 3.35 5.80
C LEU A 330 10.07 2.91 6.59
N ASP A 331 11.29 3.36 6.24
CA ASP A 331 12.56 2.90 6.83
C ASP A 331 12.77 1.37 6.75
N ALA A 332 12.20 0.72 5.72
CA ALA A 332 12.22 -0.73 5.53
C ALA A 332 13.21 -1.21 4.43
N LEU A 333 14.02 -0.31 3.86
CA LEU A 333 15.00 -0.66 2.82
C LEU A 333 16.09 -1.62 3.30
N GLY A 334 16.43 -1.58 4.60
CA GLY A 334 17.43 -2.45 5.21
C GLY A 334 16.95 -3.87 5.53
N THR A 335 15.66 -4.14 5.41
CA THR A 335 15.09 -5.48 5.67
C THR A 335 15.47 -6.43 4.53
N PRO A 336 15.95 -7.66 4.83
CA PRO A 336 16.23 -8.68 3.83
C PRO A 336 15.02 -8.89 2.90
N ARG A 337 15.28 -8.95 1.59
CA ARG A 337 14.21 -9.09 0.59
C ARG A 337 14.45 -10.30 -0.30
N ILE A 338 13.37 -11.00 -0.62
CA ILE A 338 13.32 -12.03 -1.63
C ILE A 338 12.45 -11.50 -2.77
N GLU A 339 13.03 -11.40 -3.96
CA GLU A 339 12.27 -11.03 -5.17
C GLU A 339 11.44 -12.22 -5.64
N VAL A 340 10.13 -12.01 -5.78
CA VAL A 340 9.17 -13.03 -6.22
C VAL A 340 8.51 -12.54 -7.51
N ARG A 341 8.84 -13.19 -8.63
CA ARG A 341 8.23 -12.92 -9.93
C ARG A 341 7.01 -13.81 -10.11
N ASN A 342 5.86 -13.25 -9.88
CA ASN A 342 4.58 -13.95 -9.93
C ASN A 342 3.96 -13.88 -11.32
N LYS A 343 2.95 -14.73 -11.57
CA LYS A 343 2.19 -14.85 -12.81
C LYS A 343 3.01 -15.33 -13.99
N VAL A 344 4.00 -16.19 -13.75
CA VAL A 344 4.80 -16.80 -14.84
C VAL A 344 3.96 -17.67 -15.77
N ASP A 345 2.79 -18.10 -15.35
CA ASP A 345 1.79 -18.80 -16.16
C ASP A 345 1.29 -17.96 -17.35
N LEU A 346 1.34 -16.64 -17.27
CA LEU A 346 0.93 -15.72 -18.34
C LEU A 346 2.01 -15.48 -19.39
N LEU A 347 3.26 -15.87 -19.11
CA LEU A 347 4.38 -15.66 -20.02
C LEU A 347 4.43 -16.72 -21.12
N PRO A 348 4.79 -16.31 -22.37
CA PRO A 348 5.17 -17.23 -23.42
C PRO A 348 6.39 -18.08 -23.01
N GLU A 349 6.49 -19.29 -23.50
CA GLU A 349 7.57 -20.24 -23.13
C GLU A 349 8.96 -19.67 -23.33
N ARG A 350 9.17 -18.95 -24.41
CA ARG A 350 10.44 -18.28 -24.73
C ARG A 350 10.86 -17.23 -23.68
N GLU A 351 9.88 -16.49 -23.14
CA GLU A 351 10.15 -15.48 -22.11
C GLU A 351 10.40 -16.13 -20.75
N ARG A 352 9.75 -17.26 -20.46
CA ARG A 352 10.04 -18.08 -19.28
C ARG A 352 11.47 -18.61 -19.28
N GLU A 353 11.96 -19.13 -20.41
CA GLU A 353 13.34 -19.57 -20.56
C GLU A 353 14.33 -18.42 -20.32
N MET A 354 14.04 -17.23 -20.82
CA MET A 354 14.86 -16.04 -20.56
C MET A 354 14.89 -15.64 -19.09
N LEU A 355 13.76 -15.73 -18.38
CA LEU A 355 13.69 -15.47 -16.94
C LEU A 355 14.53 -16.46 -16.13
N VAL A 356 14.51 -17.72 -16.47
CA VAL A 356 15.35 -18.75 -15.82
C VAL A 356 16.84 -18.41 -15.99
N LEU A 357 17.25 -17.97 -17.19
CA LEU A 357 18.63 -17.52 -17.44
C LEU A 357 18.99 -16.26 -16.64
N ASP A 358 18.07 -15.32 -16.50
CA ASP A 358 18.26 -14.09 -15.73
C ASP A 358 18.39 -14.40 -14.22
N THR A 359 17.61 -15.35 -13.72
CA THR A 359 17.71 -15.85 -12.33
C THR A 359 19.10 -16.42 -12.03
N LEU A 360 19.71 -17.12 -12.98
CA LEU A 360 21.04 -17.72 -12.83
C LEU A 360 22.17 -16.69 -12.91
N THR A 361 21.92 -15.52 -13.51
CA THR A 361 22.97 -14.57 -13.87
C THR A 361 22.97 -13.26 -13.09
N ARG A 362 21.83 -12.75 -12.59
CA ARG A 362 21.74 -11.37 -12.08
C ARG A 362 21.03 -11.13 -10.75
N ASP A 363 19.81 -11.61 -10.55
CA ASP A 363 18.98 -11.09 -9.44
C ASP A 363 18.45 -12.13 -8.45
N GLY A 364 18.72 -13.43 -8.64
CA GLY A 364 18.31 -14.47 -7.69
C GLY A 364 16.81 -14.52 -7.38
N GLY A 365 15.95 -13.93 -8.22
CA GLY A 365 14.50 -13.89 -8.03
C GLY A 365 13.87 -15.28 -8.19
N ILE A 366 12.74 -15.51 -7.52
CA ILE A 366 12.02 -16.77 -7.55
C ILE A 366 10.81 -16.63 -8.44
N ASP A 367 10.73 -17.49 -9.45
CA ASP A 367 9.63 -17.54 -10.40
C ASP A 367 8.49 -18.38 -9.83
N VAL A 368 7.29 -17.79 -9.79
CA VAL A 368 6.11 -18.44 -9.24
C VAL A 368 4.86 -18.15 -10.05
N SER A 369 3.91 -19.05 -9.98
CA SER A 369 2.51 -18.77 -10.29
C SER A 369 1.65 -19.04 -9.06
N ALA A 370 1.19 -17.99 -8.43
CA ALA A 370 0.26 -18.11 -7.31
C ALA A 370 -1.08 -18.75 -7.72
N PHE A 371 -1.42 -18.69 -9.00
CA PHE A 371 -2.65 -19.27 -9.55
C PHE A 371 -2.55 -20.78 -9.76
N THR A 372 -1.43 -21.25 -10.31
CA THR A 372 -1.23 -22.68 -10.58
C THR A 372 -0.55 -23.43 -9.44
N GLY A 373 0.11 -22.72 -8.52
CA GLY A 373 0.94 -23.30 -7.46
C GLY A 373 2.39 -23.59 -7.89
N GLU A 374 2.77 -23.24 -9.11
CA GLU A 374 4.14 -23.42 -9.62
C GLU A 374 5.14 -22.58 -8.80
N GLY A 375 6.30 -23.17 -8.47
CA GLY A 375 7.39 -22.47 -7.75
C GLY A 375 7.18 -22.31 -6.24
N MET A 376 6.06 -22.75 -5.65
CA MET A 376 5.77 -22.56 -4.22
C MET A 376 6.78 -23.27 -3.31
N GLU A 377 7.21 -24.47 -3.66
CA GLU A 377 8.22 -25.22 -2.89
C GLU A 377 9.57 -24.48 -2.87
N ALA A 378 10.00 -23.96 -4.02
CA ALA A 378 11.23 -23.18 -4.14
C ALA A 378 11.15 -21.88 -3.30
N LEU A 379 10.01 -21.20 -3.32
CA LEU A 379 9.78 -20.01 -2.52
C LEU A 379 9.83 -20.32 -1.02
N LEU A 380 9.16 -21.38 -0.56
CA LEU A 380 9.21 -21.79 0.84
C LEU A 380 10.63 -22.18 1.27
N ALA A 381 11.39 -22.87 0.42
CA ALA A 381 12.78 -23.23 0.70
C ALA A 381 13.68 -21.96 0.78
N ALA A 382 13.46 -20.97 -0.06
CA ALA A 382 14.21 -19.72 0.00
C ALA A 382 13.90 -18.89 1.26
N ILE A 383 12.64 -18.84 1.69
CA ILE A 383 12.26 -18.20 2.96
C ILE A 383 12.98 -18.91 4.12
N ASP A 384 12.98 -20.23 4.09
CA ASP A 384 13.62 -21.04 5.14
C ASP A 384 15.14 -20.81 5.18
N ALA A 385 15.78 -20.77 4.03
CA ALA A 385 17.21 -20.46 3.91
C ALA A 385 17.55 -19.06 4.41
N ALA A 386 16.70 -18.06 4.16
CA ALA A 386 16.91 -16.68 4.61
C ALA A 386 16.77 -16.51 6.14
N LEU A 387 16.07 -17.42 6.81
CA LEU A 387 15.85 -17.42 8.28
C LEU A 387 16.91 -18.23 9.07
N THR A 388 18.07 -18.49 8.49
CA THR A 388 19.10 -19.35 9.11
C THR A 388 19.80 -18.78 10.35
N SER A 389 19.54 -17.54 10.73
CA SER A 389 20.12 -16.89 11.92
C SER A 389 19.75 -17.57 13.24
N ASP A 390 18.66 -18.35 13.29
CA ASP A 390 18.18 -19.07 14.47
C ASP A 390 17.91 -20.54 14.12
N PRO A 391 18.95 -21.43 14.21
CA PRO A 391 18.85 -22.81 13.78
C PRO A 391 17.83 -23.60 14.57
N LEU A 392 17.17 -24.55 13.89
CA LEU A 392 16.24 -25.46 14.53
C LEU A 392 17.01 -26.60 15.25
N GLU A 393 16.63 -26.88 16.46
CA GLU A 393 17.15 -28.00 17.27
C GLU A 393 16.00 -28.92 17.67
N ALA A 394 16.26 -30.23 17.69
CA ALA A 394 15.37 -31.21 18.29
C ALA A 394 15.62 -31.24 19.78
N ALA A 395 14.56 -31.21 20.56
CA ALA A 395 14.63 -31.33 22.01
C ALA A 395 13.47 -32.14 22.57
N GLU A 396 13.72 -32.78 23.70
CA GLU A 396 12.69 -33.42 24.49
C GLU A 396 12.44 -32.56 25.74
N LEU A 397 11.19 -32.21 25.96
CA LEU A 397 10.77 -31.30 27.02
C LEU A 397 9.72 -31.97 27.88
N TRP A 398 9.78 -31.68 29.17
CA TRP A 398 8.67 -31.96 30.09
C TRP A 398 8.14 -30.61 30.61
N VAL A 399 6.87 -30.36 30.42
CA VAL A 399 6.21 -29.09 30.76
C VAL A 399 5.07 -29.38 31.73
N ALA A 400 5.12 -28.81 32.91
CA ALA A 400 4.04 -28.94 33.87
C ALA A 400 2.74 -28.33 33.31
N GLN A 401 1.60 -28.93 33.59
CA GLN A 401 0.30 -28.44 33.10
C GLN A 401 -0.02 -27.03 33.61
N SER A 402 0.55 -26.67 34.78
CA SER A 402 0.45 -25.31 35.33
C SER A 402 1.28 -24.26 34.57
N ALA A 403 2.29 -24.67 33.78
CA ALA A 403 3.14 -23.77 32.96
C ALA A 403 2.52 -23.44 31.60
N GLY A 404 1.31 -22.88 31.65
CA GLY A 404 0.53 -22.59 30.44
C GLY A 404 1.23 -21.67 29.45
N GLU A 405 2.10 -20.75 29.92
CA GLU A 405 2.89 -19.87 29.03
C GLU A 405 3.89 -20.65 28.17
N ALA A 406 4.60 -21.62 28.80
CA ALA A 406 5.54 -22.47 28.08
C ALA A 406 4.85 -23.39 27.08
N LEU A 407 3.72 -24.00 27.47
CA LEU A 407 2.93 -24.82 26.55
C LEU A 407 2.47 -24.03 25.34
N ALA A 408 1.90 -22.83 25.54
CA ALA A 408 1.47 -21.96 24.48
C ALA A 408 2.64 -21.51 23.56
N ALA A 409 3.82 -21.26 24.16
CA ALA A 409 5.00 -20.87 23.39
C ALA A 409 5.49 -21.99 22.47
N PHE A 410 5.54 -23.25 22.96
CA PHE A 410 5.95 -24.39 22.14
C PHE A 410 4.87 -24.79 21.13
N GLU A 411 3.58 -24.68 21.43
CA GLU A 411 2.51 -24.92 20.46
C GLU A 411 2.52 -23.92 19.31
N ALA A 412 2.84 -22.66 19.58
CA ALA A 412 2.91 -21.61 18.57
C ALA A 412 4.23 -21.62 17.78
N GLY A 413 5.37 -21.76 18.45
CA GLY A 413 6.72 -21.57 17.89
C GLY A 413 7.48 -22.83 17.54
N ALA A 414 7.00 -24.02 17.89
CA ALA A 414 7.67 -25.29 17.63
C ALA A 414 6.81 -26.25 16.82
N THR A 415 7.46 -27.23 16.18
CA THR A 415 6.79 -28.41 15.64
C THR A 415 6.82 -29.52 16.68
N VAL A 416 5.66 -29.86 17.22
CA VAL A 416 5.52 -30.98 18.15
C VAL A 416 5.47 -32.29 17.35
N MET A 417 6.47 -33.16 17.57
CA MET A 417 6.59 -34.44 16.90
C MET A 417 5.81 -35.52 17.62
N GLU A 418 5.94 -35.52 18.94
CA GLU A 418 5.30 -36.49 19.83
C GLU A 418 4.84 -35.78 21.11
N ARG A 419 3.72 -36.25 21.66
CA ARG A 419 3.15 -35.72 22.91
C ARG A 419 2.62 -36.85 23.74
N SER A 420 3.05 -36.92 25.02
CA SER A 420 2.50 -37.82 26.02
C SER A 420 2.21 -37.08 27.31
N PHE A 421 1.20 -37.53 28.04
CA PHE A 421 0.86 -36.99 29.34
C PHE A 421 1.53 -37.87 30.40
N GLU A 422 2.35 -37.28 31.24
CA GLU A 422 3.11 -37.98 32.30
C GLU A 422 3.03 -37.22 33.61
N SER A 423 2.98 -37.95 34.70
CA SER A 423 3.13 -37.36 36.04
C SER A 423 4.58 -37.51 36.51
N ARG A 424 5.22 -36.39 36.89
CA ARG A 424 6.59 -36.38 37.44
C ARG A 424 6.59 -35.66 38.77
N ASP A 425 7.15 -36.29 39.78
CA ASP A 425 7.23 -35.74 41.15
C ASP A 425 5.88 -35.27 41.72
N GLY A 426 4.78 -35.96 41.36
CA GLY A 426 3.43 -35.62 41.78
C GLY A 426 2.77 -34.47 41.05
N GLN A 427 3.42 -33.95 40.03
CA GLN A 427 2.87 -32.92 39.14
C GLN A 427 2.47 -33.52 37.79
N GLU A 428 1.27 -33.25 37.35
CA GLU A 428 0.83 -33.61 36.00
C GLU A 428 1.48 -32.67 34.97
N GLY A 429 1.99 -33.25 33.91
CA GLY A 429 2.68 -32.51 32.84
C GLY A 429 2.59 -33.19 31.49
N VAL A 430 3.15 -32.55 30.52
CA VAL A 430 3.21 -33.00 29.14
C VAL A 430 4.67 -33.18 28.73
N ARG A 431 5.02 -34.42 28.35
CA ARG A 431 6.28 -34.69 27.68
C ARG A 431 6.11 -34.49 26.21
N MET A 432 6.95 -33.65 25.60
CA MET A 432 6.90 -33.31 24.21
C MET A 432 8.27 -33.49 23.57
N ARG A 433 8.28 -34.14 22.39
CA ARG A 433 9.42 -34.12 21.49
C ARG A 433 9.17 -33.06 20.44
N VAL A 434 10.00 -32.03 20.42
CA VAL A 434 9.81 -30.85 19.59
C VAL A 434 11.00 -30.56 18.68
N VAL A 435 10.75 -29.96 17.54
CA VAL A 435 11.76 -29.26 16.72
C VAL A 435 11.43 -27.78 16.81
N ALA A 436 12.34 -27.00 17.36
CA ALA A 436 12.11 -25.61 17.69
C ALA A 436 13.35 -24.74 17.45
N PRO A 437 13.19 -23.43 17.22
CA PRO A 437 14.30 -22.49 17.14
C PRO A 437 15.14 -22.52 18.45
N ARG A 438 16.45 -22.38 18.26
CA ARG A 438 17.41 -22.40 19.39
C ARG A 438 17.11 -21.32 20.42
N SER A 439 16.65 -20.16 19.99
CA SER A 439 16.22 -19.07 20.86
C SER A 439 15.05 -19.46 21.75
N LEU A 440 14.04 -20.17 21.21
CA LEU A 440 12.89 -20.65 21.96
C LEU A 440 13.32 -21.71 23.01
N LEU A 441 14.14 -22.65 22.59
CA LEU A 441 14.67 -23.67 23.49
C LEU A 441 15.59 -23.09 24.59
N GLY A 442 16.30 -22.02 24.27
CA GLY A 442 17.16 -21.30 25.21
C GLY A 442 16.38 -20.59 26.31
N ARG A 443 15.19 -20.03 25.97
CA ARG A 443 14.30 -19.36 26.94
C ARG A 443 13.73 -20.31 28.00
N TRP A 444 13.54 -21.60 27.64
CA TRP A 444 12.93 -22.62 28.48
C TRP A 444 13.88 -23.79 28.72
N ARG A 445 15.16 -23.44 28.98
CA ARG A 445 16.23 -24.44 29.17
C ARG A 445 15.96 -25.45 30.27
N GLU A 446 15.29 -25.00 31.35
CA GLU A 446 14.93 -25.78 32.51
C GLU A 446 13.92 -26.89 32.23
N LEU A 447 13.19 -26.82 31.15
CA LEU A 447 12.18 -27.80 30.76
C LEU A 447 12.72 -28.94 29.90
N ARG A 448 14.01 -28.91 29.51
CA ARG A 448 14.64 -29.99 28.75
C ARG A 448 14.77 -31.24 29.63
N VAL A 449 14.32 -32.37 29.09
CA VAL A 449 14.58 -33.67 29.68
C VAL A 449 16.00 -34.05 29.29
N MET A 450 16.88 -34.28 30.30
CA MET A 450 18.26 -34.71 30.04
C MET A 450 18.28 -36.15 29.54
#